data_826ec8a220fe0fbf203d8583dbd80b70
#
_entry.id   826ec8a220fe0fbf203d8583dbd80b70
#
_cell.length_a   1.000
_cell.length_b   1.000
_cell.length_c   1.000
_cell.angle_alpha   90.00
_cell.angle_beta   90.00
_cell.angle_gamma   90.00
#
_symmetry.space_group_name_H-M   'P 1'
#
loop_
_entity.id
_entity.type
_entity.pdbx_description
1 polymer ?
#
loop_
_entity_poly.entity_id
_entity_poly.type
_entity_poly.pdbx_seq_one_letter_code
_entity_poly.pdbx_strand_id
1 'polypeptide(L)'
;MALSNTATPIYYGQFRDAVLRGDILVNQEISMEMNRIDGLIANPGVWYDDEAINGFISFCENELTLTDGEDLHLLDTFKLWAEQIFGWYYFVEQSVYEPEPDGHGGHYVTKYIKKRLINKQFLIIARGAAKSMYGSCIQNYFLNVDTSTTHQITTAPTMKQAEEIMSPIKTAITRSRGPLFKFLTEGSIQNTTGSKANRVKLASTKKGIENFLTGSLLEVRPMNIDKLQGLRCKVATVDEWLSGDIREDVIGAIEQGASKNPDYLIVAMSSEGTVRNGSGDTIKMELADILKGKYVNPHVSIWWYKLDSIDEVSQPDKWIKANPNLGKTVSYETYQLDVDRAEKAPANRNDILAKRFGIPMEGYTYYFTYEETLPHRKRDFWQMPCALGADLSQGDDFCAFTFLFPLSNGSFGVKTRNYISSLTLK
;
A
#
# COMPACT_ATOMS: atom_id res chain seq x y z
N MET A 1 -23.51 16.12 -28.04
CA MET A 1 -23.36 14.72 -28.38
C MET A 1 -23.46 13.94 -27.08
N ALA A 2 -24.45 13.08 -26.93
CA ALA A 2 -24.46 12.15 -25.80
C ALA A 2 -23.39 11.09 -26.10
N LEU A 3 -22.26 11.20 -25.45
CA LEU A 3 -21.24 10.17 -25.49
C LEU A 3 -21.83 8.95 -24.74
N SER A 4 -22.08 7.85 -25.40
CA SER A 4 -22.54 6.62 -24.74
C SER A 4 -21.33 5.97 -24.07
N ASN A 5 -21.41 5.78 -22.77
CA ASN A 5 -20.42 5.00 -22.01
C ASN A 5 -20.69 3.51 -22.24
N THR A 6 -20.07 2.91 -23.24
CA THR A 6 -20.27 1.50 -23.60
C THR A 6 -19.01 0.64 -23.46
N ALA A 7 -17.88 1.23 -23.07
CA ALA A 7 -16.65 0.46 -22.90
C ALA A 7 -16.68 -0.32 -21.57
N THR A 8 -16.59 -1.63 -21.66
CA THR A 8 -16.50 -2.51 -20.49
C THR A 8 -15.02 -2.69 -20.13
N PRO A 9 -14.65 -2.55 -18.85
CA PRO A 9 -13.28 -2.81 -18.39
C PRO A 9 -12.83 -4.22 -18.79
N ILE A 10 -11.66 -4.33 -19.38
CA ILE A 10 -11.17 -5.59 -19.97
C ILE A 10 -10.70 -6.53 -18.86
N TYR A 11 -9.79 -6.06 -18.04
CA TYR A 11 -9.13 -6.89 -17.01
C TYR A 11 -10.07 -7.18 -15.85
N TYR A 12 -10.88 -6.21 -15.45
CA TYR A 12 -11.93 -6.44 -14.47
C TYR A 12 -13.00 -7.40 -15.00
N GLY A 13 -13.41 -7.27 -16.26
CA GLY A 13 -14.37 -8.19 -16.88
C GLY A 13 -13.88 -9.64 -16.87
N GLN A 14 -12.62 -9.87 -17.26
CA GLN A 14 -12.00 -11.19 -17.24
C GLN A 14 -11.90 -11.75 -15.80
N PHE A 15 -11.48 -10.91 -14.85
CA PHE A 15 -11.40 -11.27 -13.44
C PHE A 15 -12.77 -11.63 -12.88
N ARG A 16 -13.78 -10.76 -13.09
CA ARG A 16 -15.16 -10.99 -12.63
C ARG A 16 -15.72 -12.30 -13.17
N ASP A 17 -15.56 -12.55 -14.46
CA ASP A 17 -16.06 -13.77 -15.09
C ASP A 17 -15.37 -15.02 -14.53
N ALA A 18 -14.07 -14.96 -14.25
CA ALA A 18 -13.34 -16.06 -13.63
C ALA A 18 -13.81 -16.32 -12.19
N VAL A 19 -14.11 -15.27 -11.42
CA VAL A 19 -14.68 -15.38 -10.07
C VAL A 19 -16.08 -16.01 -10.13
N LEU A 20 -16.94 -15.56 -11.06
CA LEU A 20 -18.30 -16.08 -11.21
C LEU A 20 -18.33 -17.56 -11.65
N ARG A 21 -17.34 -18.00 -12.42
CA ARG A 21 -17.18 -19.42 -12.77
C ARG A 21 -16.57 -20.27 -11.65
N GLY A 22 -16.03 -19.64 -10.60
CA GLY A 22 -15.31 -20.31 -9.52
C GLY A 22 -13.86 -20.66 -9.85
N ASP A 23 -13.30 -20.15 -10.96
CA ASP A 23 -11.90 -20.34 -11.35
C ASP A 23 -10.95 -19.58 -10.42
N ILE A 24 -11.41 -18.45 -9.84
CA ILE A 24 -10.69 -17.62 -8.89
C ILE A 24 -11.50 -17.51 -7.59
N LEU A 25 -10.88 -17.90 -6.48
CA LEU A 25 -11.47 -17.71 -5.17
C LEU A 25 -11.11 -16.31 -4.63
N VAL A 26 -12.10 -15.60 -4.11
CA VAL A 26 -11.94 -14.29 -3.50
C VAL A 26 -12.52 -14.27 -2.08
N ASN A 27 -12.05 -13.35 -1.26
CA ASN A 27 -12.61 -13.09 0.06
C ASN A 27 -13.80 -12.12 -0.01
N GLN A 28 -14.40 -11.84 1.15
CA GLN A 28 -15.58 -10.97 1.23
C GLN A 28 -15.27 -9.53 0.80
N GLU A 29 -14.11 -8.97 1.17
CA GLU A 29 -13.72 -7.60 0.85
C GLU A 29 -13.54 -7.40 -0.66
N ILE A 30 -12.93 -8.35 -1.35
CA ILE A 30 -12.81 -8.33 -2.82
C ILE A 30 -14.18 -8.45 -3.47
N SER A 31 -15.08 -9.30 -2.96
CA SER A 31 -16.45 -9.39 -3.48
C SER A 31 -17.22 -8.07 -3.31
N MET A 32 -17.03 -7.36 -2.19
CA MET A 32 -17.62 -6.04 -1.99
C MET A 32 -17.03 -4.98 -2.94
N GLU A 33 -15.71 -5.01 -3.18
CA GLU A 33 -15.08 -4.10 -4.17
C GLU A 33 -15.57 -4.38 -5.58
N MET A 34 -15.75 -5.64 -5.97
CA MET A 34 -16.37 -6.00 -7.25
C MET A 34 -17.76 -5.37 -7.42
N ASN A 35 -18.60 -5.44 -6.40
CA ASN A 35 -19.92 -4.80 -6.42
C ASN A 35 -19.82 -3.27 -6.59
N ARG A 36 -18.80 -2.63 -5.99
CA ARG A 36 -18.54 -1.20 -6.18
C ARG A 36 -18.12 -0.87 -7.60
N ILE A 37 -17.25 -1.67 -8.19
CA ILE A 37 -16.83 -1.50 -9.60
C ILE A 37 -18.00 -1.71 -10.55
N ASP A 38 -18.86 -2.71 -10.31
CA ASP A 38 -20.09 -2.89 -11.09
C ASP A 38 -21.02 -1.67 -10.98
N GLY A 39 -21.06 -1.03 -9.81
CA GLY A 39 -21.75 0.25 -9.63
C GLY A 39 -21.15 1.41 -10.43
N LEU A 40 -19.81 1.46 -10.58
CA LEU A 40 -19.15 2.45 -11.44
C LEU A 40 -19.47 2.22 -12.91
N ILE A 41 -19.49 0.96 -13.38
CA ILE A 41 -19.88 0.60 -14.76
C ILE A 41 -21.31 1.06 -15.07
N ALA A 42 -22.20 0.94 -14.09
CA ALA A 42 -23.60 1.36 -14.24
C ALA A 42 -23.81 2.88 -14.12
N ASN A 43 -22.81 3.65 -13.70
CA ASN A 43 -22.93 5.09 -13.48
C ASN A 43 -22.73 5.89 -14.78
N PRO A 44 -23.74 6.61 -15.27
CA PRO A 44 -23.66 7.37 -16.52
C PRO A 44 -22.69 8.58 -16.44
N GLY A 45 -22.31 9.01 -15.25
CA GLY A 45 -21.35 10.10 -15.04
C GLY A 45 -19.89 9.64 -15.02
N VAL A 46 -19.65 8.33 -15.11
CA VAL A 46 -18.31 7.72 -15.11
C VAL A 46 -18.02 7.14 -16.48
N TRP A 47 -16.81 7.31 -16.96
CA TRP A 47 -16.36 6.91 -18.29
C TRP A 47 -15.17 5.96 -18.18
N TYR A 48 -15.00 5.09 -19.16
CA TYR A 48 -13.87 4.18 -19.24
C TYR A 48 -12.98 4.53 -20.44
N ASP A 49 -11.65 4.47 -20.25
CA ASP A 49 -10.61 4.77 -21.23
C ASP A 49 -9.66 3.57 -21.33
N ASP A 50 -9.86 2.76 -22.37
CA ASP A 50 -9.02 1.59 -22.64
C ASP A 50 -7.65 1.97 -23.22
N GLU A 51 -7.53 3.10 -23.90
CA GLU A 51 -6.24 3.58 -24.43
C GLU A 51 -5.27 3.93 -23.29
N ALA A 52 -5.77 4.54 -22.21
CA ALA A 52 -4.94 4.93 -21.08
C ALA A 52 -4.36 3.71 -20.33
N ILE A 53 -5.17 2.67 -20.10
CA ILE A 53 -4.68 1.45 -19.46
C ILE A 53 -3.77 0.65 -20.40
N ASN A 54 -4.09 0.55 -21.68
CA ASN A 54 -3.25 -0.13 -22.66
C ASN A 54 -1.92 0.59 -22.85
N GLY A 55 -1.89 1.92 -22.80
CA GLY A 55 -0.68 2.74 -22.81
C GLY A 55 0.23 2.44 -21.59
N PHE A 56 -0.33 2.32 -20.40
CA PHE A 56 0.43 1.94 -19.21
C PHE A 56 1.01 0.52 -19.33
N ILE A 57 0.22 -0.46 -19.77
CA ILE A 57 0.68 -1.85 -19.93
C ILE A 57 1.77 -1.94 -20.98
N SER A 58 1.56 -1.31 -22.15
CA SER A 58 2.53 -1.28 -23.23
C SER A 58 3.85 -0.64 -22.79
N PHE A 59 3.80 0.47 -22.04
CA PHE A 59 4.99 1.06 -21.45
C PHE A 59 5.73 0.07 -20.55
N CYS A 60 5.01 -0.56 -19.60
CA CYS A 60 5.64 -1.47 -18.65
C CYS A 60 6.29 -2.68 -19.35
N GLU A 61 5.58 -3.33 -20.26
CA GLU A 61 6.04 -4.56 -20.89
C GLU A 61 7.11 -4.32 -21.99
N ASN A 62 7.16 -3.13 -22.61
CA ASN A 62 8.16 -2.81 -23.63
C ASN A 62 9.37 -2.05 -23.10
N GLU A 63 9.21 -1.32 -21.98
CA GLU A 63 10.25 -0.40 -21.51
C GLU A 63 10.88 -0.83 -20.19
N LEU A 64 10.23 -1.70 -19.39
CA LEU A 64 10.77 -2.09 -18.10
C LEU A 64 11.34 -3.51 -18.12
N THR A 65 12.34 -3.72 -17.27
CA THR A 65 12.95 -5.04 -17.06
C THR A 65 12.95 -5.39 -15.59
N LEU A 66 12.94 -6.68 -15.28
CA LEU A 66 13.12 -7.18 -13.92
C LEU A 66 14.55 -6.92 -13.41
N THR A 67 14.75 -7.07 -12.10
CA THR A 67 16.04 -6.81 -11.46
C THR A 67 17.16 -7.75 -11.91
N ASP A 68 16.82 -8.94 -12.39
CA ASP A 68 17.73 -9.91 -13.02
C ASP A 68 18.03 -9.60 -14.49
N GLY A 69 17.27 -8.67 -15.10
CA GLY A 69 17.45 -8.23 -16.48
C GLY A 69 16.55 -8.94 -17.48
N GLU A 70 15.60 -9.77 -17.01
CA GLU A 70 14.55 -10.36 -17.83
C GLU A 70 13.48 -9.32 -18.18
N ASP A 71 12.74 -9.55 -19.25
CA ASP A 71 11.66 -8.67 -19.69
C ASP A 71 10.51 -8.74 -18.67
N LEU A 72 9.92 -7.58 -18.35
CA LEU A 72 8.79 -7.51 -17.45
C LEU A 72 7.49 -7.91 -18.17
N HIS A 73 6.88 -8.97 -17.73
CA HIS A 73 5.50 -9.31 -18.08
C HIS A 73 4.60 -9.00 -16.89
N LEU A 74 3.64 -8.08 -17.09
CA LEU A 74 2.74 -7.69 -16.03
C LEU A 74 1.82 -8.84 -15.61
N LEU A 75 1.74 -9.09 -14.33
CA LEU A 75 0.78 -10.02 -13.75
C LEU A 75 -0.66 -9.55 -14.02
N ASP A 76 -1.59 -10.47 -14.20
CA ASP A 76 -3.01 -10.15 -14.41
C ASP A 76 -3.57 -9.25 -13.30
N THR A 77 -3.11 -9.46 -12.07
CA THR A 77 -3.45 -8.62 -10.92
C THR A 77 -2.93 -7.19 -11.06
N PHE A 78 -1.74 -7.00 -11.64
CA PHE A 78 -1.20 -5.66 -11.89
C PHE A 78 -2.03 -4.93 -12.96
N LYS A 79 -2.42 -5.64 -14.02
CA LYS A 79 -3.30 -5.10 -15.07
C LYS A 79 -4.66 -4.72 -14.47
N LEU A 80 -5.24 -5.57 -13.64
CA LEU A 80 -6.49 -5.33 -12.94
C LEU A 80 -6.42 -4.12 -11.99
N TRP A 81 -5.36 -3.99 -11.20
CA TRP A 81 -5.19 -2.87 -10.27
C TRP A 81 -4.91 -1.55 -11.02
N ALA A 82 -4.08 -1.61 -12.05
CA ALA A 82 -3.78 -0.45 -12.89
C ALA A 82 -5.00 0.03 -13.67
N GLU A 83 -5.86 -0.87 -14.14
CA GLU A 83 -7.10 -0.54 -14.81
C GLU A 83 -8.00 0.36 -13.95
N GLN A 84 -8.01 0.14 -12.62
CA GLN A 84 -8.78 1.00 -11.72
C GLN A 84 -8.22 2.43 -11.67
N ILE A 85 -6.90 2.61 -11.80
CA ILE A 85 -6.26 3.93 -11.79
C ILE A 85 -6.40 4.64 -13.12
N PHE A 86 -6.13 3.94 -14.22
CA PHE A 86 -5.99 4.55 -15.55
C PHE A 86 -7.27 4.49 -16.39
N GLY A 87 -8.13 3.50 -16.13
CA GLY A 87 -9.32 3.27 -16.95
C GLY A 87 -10.50 4.17 -16.60
N TRP A 88 -10.61 4.66 -15.36
CA TRP A 88 -11.80 5.39 -14.91
C TRP A 88 -11.60 6.89 -14.88
N TYR A 89 -12.55 7.66 -15.45
CA TYR A 89 -12.54 9.11 -15.45
C TYR A 89 -13.94 9.71 -15.45
N TYR A 90 -14.02 10.98 -15.20
CA TYR A 90 -15.22 11.81 -15.25
C TYR A 90 -14.90 13.17 -15.84
N PHE A 91 -15.92 13.89 -16.26
CA PHE A 91 -15.78 15.24 -16.78
C PHE A 91 -16.24 16.29 -15.76
N VAL A 92 -15.47 17.36 -15.64
CA VAL A 92 -15.80 18.52 -14.80
C VAL A 92 -15.96 19.74 -15.72
N GLU A 93 -17.03 20.48 -15.51
CA GLU A 93 -17.17 21.79 -16.14
C GLU A 93 -16.19 22.77 -15.49
N GLN A 94 -15.39 23.42 -16.31
CA GLN A 94 -14.46 24.45 -15.85
C GLN A 94 -14.55 25.66 -16.76
N SER A 95 -14.67 26.84 -16.15
CA SER A 95 -14.57 28.12 -16.84
C SER A 95 -13.10 28.42 -17.11
N VAL A 96 -12.73 28.47 -18.37
CA VAL A 96 -11.36 28.71 -18.84
C VAL A 96 -11.33 30.03 -19.58
N TYR A 97 -10.39 30.89 -19.25
CA TYR A 97 -10.17 32.14 -19.97
C TYR A 97 -9.44 31.85 -21.30
N GLU A 98 -10.04 32.24 -22.41
CA GLU A 98 -9.43 32.21 -23.73
C GLU A 98 -9.09 33.60 -24.19
N PRO A 99 -7.80 33.92 -24.45
CA PRO A 99 -7.40 35.20 -25.00
C PRO A 99 -7.89 35.31 -26.44
N GLU A 100 -8.29 36.52 -26.85
CA GLU A 100 -8.58 36.79 -28.26
C GLU A 100 -7.33 36.68 -29.14
N PRO A 101 -7.45 36.25 -30.40
CA PRO A 101 -6.30 36.05 -31.30
C PRO A 101 -5.44 37.29 -31.52
N ASP A 102 -6.03 38.48 -31.35
CA ASP A 102 -5.33 39.74 -31.51
C ASP A 102 -4.56 40.20 -30.25
N GLY A 103 -4.67 39.43 -29.16
CA GLY A 103 -4.00 39.69 -27.89
C GLY A 103 -4.66 40.81 -27.06
N HIS A 104 -5.77 41.35 -27.49
CA HIS A 104 -6.48 42.41 -26.79
C HIS A 104 -7.78 41.91 -26.14
N GLY A 105 -7.67 41.43 -24.91
CA GLY A 105 -8.80 40.89 -24.19
C GLY A 105 -8.95 39.37 -24.29
N GLY A 106 -10.12 38.86 -23.92
CA GLY A 106 -10.48 37.46 -23.94
C GLY A 106 -11.83 37.25 -23.24
N HIS A 107 -12.32 36.04 -23.32
CA HIS A 107 -13.61 35.70 -22.72
C HIS A 107 -13.51 34.33 -22.00
N TYR A 108 -14.43 34.12 -21.07
CA TYR A 108 -14.50 32.82 -20.38
C TYR A 108 -15.38 31.85 -21.18
N VAL A 109 -14.84 30.67 -21.44
CA VAL A 109 -15.56 29.57 -22.08
C VAL A 109 -15.70 28.41 -21.12
N THR A 110 -16.81 27.71 -21.17
CA THR A 110 -17.01 26.49 -20.38
C THR A 110 -16.42 25.33 -21.14
N LYS A 111 -15.44 24.66 -20.54
CA LYS A 111 -14.83 23.44 -21.06
C LYS A 111 -15.12 22.26 -20.16
N TYR A 112 -15.28 21.10 -20.76
CA TYR A 112 -15.34 19.82 -20.02
C TYR A 112 -13.93 19.25 -19.92
N ILE A 113 -13.40 19.21 -18.71
CA ILE A 113 -12.06 18.70 -18.46
C ILE A 113 -12.15 17.28 -17.94
N LYS A 114 -11.47 16.37 -18.64
CA LYS A 114 -11.33 14.97 -18.26
C LYS A 114 -10.48 14.87 -16.98
N LYS A 115 -10.99 14.20 -15.96
CA LYS A 115 -10.28 13.94 -14.71
C LYS A 115 -10.30 12.46 -14.36
N ARG A 116 -9.19 11.98 -13.80
CA ARG A 116 -9.11 10.64 -13.24
C ARG A 116 -10.13 10.48 -12.11
N LEU A 117 -10.85 9.36 -12.10
CA LEU A 117 -11.83 9.10 -11.06
C LEU A 117 -11.14 8.63 -9.77
N ILE A 118 -10.23 7.65 -9.86
CA ILE A 118 -9.53 7.07 -8.70
C ILE A 118 -8.28 7.88 -8.39
N ASN A 119 -8.24 8.49 -7.24
CA ASN A 119 -7.09 9.25 -6.75
C ASN A 119 -6.40 8.60 -5.54
N LYS A 120 -7.02 7.59 -4.92
CA LYS A 120 -6.40 6.74 -3.89
C LYS A 120 -6.63 5.26 -4.21
N GLN A 121 -5.56 4.48 -4.16
CA GLN A 121 -5.65 3.04 -4.27
C GLN A 121 -5.00 2.39 -3.05
N PHE A 122 -5.73 1.51 -2.38
CA PHE A 122 -5.25 0.73 -1.25
C PHE A 122 -5.08 -0.73 -1.67
N LEU A 123 -3.85 -1.23 -1.54
CA LEU A 123 -3.50 -2.63 -1.74
C LEU A 123 -3.07 -3.22 -0.40
N ILE A 124 -3.97 -3.91 0.28
CA ILE A 124 -3.67 -4.68 1.49
C ILE A 124 -3.59 -6.14 1.06
N ILE A 125 -2.37 -6.66 1.03
CA ILE A 125 -2.10 -7.95 0.37
C ILE A 125 -0.90 -8.62 1.02
N ALA A 126 -0.85 -9.92 1.01
CA ALA A 126 0.21 -10.72 1.60
C ALA A 126 1.63 -10.30 1.19
N ARG A 127 2.59 -10.53 2.07
CA ARG A 127 4.02 -10.43 1.75
C ARG A 127 4.38 -11.41 0.63
N GLY A 128 5.18 -10.95 -0.34
CA GLY A 128 5.59 -11.73 -1.50
C GLY A 128 4.65 -11.61 -2.71
N ALA A 129 3.64 -10.74 -2.67
CA ALA A 129 2.73 -10.48 -3.79
C ALA A 129 3.26 -9.48 -4.83
N ALA A 130 4.54 -9.10 -4.76
CA ALA A 130 5.23 -8.16 -5.65
C ALA A 130 4.68 -6.71 -5.63
N LYS A 131 4.13 -6.25 -4.50
CA LYS A 131 3.59 -4.88 -4.31
C LYS A 131 4.56 -3.78 -4.76
N SER A 132 5.81 -3.84 -4.29
CA SER A 132 6.83 -2.81 -4.55
C SER A 132 7.16 -2.71 -6.03
N MET A 133 7.13 -3.83 -6.78
CA MET A 133 7.28 -3.81 -8.24
C MET A 133 6.10 -3.09 -8.91
N TYR A 134 4.87 -3.33 -8.47
CA TYR A 134 3.71 -2.61 -8.96
C TYR A 134 3.84 -1.10 -8.73
N GLY A 135 4.19 -0.68 -7.50
CA GLY A 135 4.44 0.72 -7.18
C GLY A 135 5.55 1.33 -8.05
N SER A 136 6.60 0.55 -8.34
CA SER A 136 7.68 0.95 -9.24
C SER A 136 7.18 1.17 -10.68
N CYS A 137 6.31 0.32 -11.21
CA CYS A 137 5.71 0.51 -12.54
C CYS A 137 4.91 1.81 -12.61
N ILE A 138 4.10 2.11 -11.60
CA ILE A 138 3.32 3.36 -11.51
C ILE A 138 4.25 4.57 -11.51
N GLN A 139 5.27 4.57 -10.65
CA GLN A 139 6.23 5.69 -10.54
C GLN A 139 7.01 5.91 -11.84
N ASN A 140 7.45 4.82 -12.49
CA ASN A 140 8.16 4.90 -13.78
C ASN A 140 7.29 5.53 -14.87
N TYR A 141 6.02 5.11 -14.96
CA TYR A 141 5.09 5.65 -15.94
C TYR A 141 4.92 7.16 -15.79
N PHE A 142 4.61 7.62 -14.57
CA PHE A 142 4.44 9.05 -14.31
C PHE A 142 5.73 9.85 -14.43
N LEU A 143 6.88 9.26 -14.18
CA LEU A 143 8.17 9.93 -14.33
C LEU A 143 8.55 10.17 -15.80
N ASN A 144 8.24 9.21 -16.67
CA ASN A 144 8.79 9.15 -18.01
C ASN A 144 7.79 9.35 -19.14
N VAL A 145 6.50 9.10 -18.90
CA VAL A 145 5.44 9.15 -19.92
C VAL A 145 4.50 10.33 -19.71
N ASP A 146 4.16 10.65 -18.46
CA ASP A 146 3.28 11.79 -18.17
C ASP A 146 3.98 13.10 -18.56
N THR A 147 3.38 13.82 -19.50
CA THR A 147 3.92 15.08 -20.04
C THR A 147 3.71 16.28 -19.11
N SER A 148 2.88 16.14 -18.07
CA SER A 148 2.77 17.17 -17.03
C SER A 148 3.94 17.01 -16.06
N THR A 149 4.63 18.13 -15.77
CA THR A 149 5.68 18.13 -14.73
C THR A 149 5.14 17.54 -13.43
N THR A 150 5.72 16.40 -13.00
CA THR A 150 5.26 15.70 -11.81
C THR A 150 6.31 15.73 -10.71
N HIS A 151 5.90 16.14 -9.52
CA HIS A 151 6.64 15.83 -8.31
C HIS A 151 6.05 14.55 -7.72
N GLN A 152 6.89 13.54 -7.57
CA GLN A 152 6.51 12.21 -7.09
C GLN A 152 7.30 11.87 -5.84
N ILE A 153 6.68 11.15 -4.93
CA ILE A 153 7.34 10.64 -3.73
C ILE A 153 7.13 9.13 -3.59
N THR A 154 8.15 8.47 -3.04
CA THR A 154 8.01 7.13 -2.49
C THR A 154 8.42 7.15 -1.03
N THR A 155 7.64 6.50 -0.18
CA THR A 155 7.88 6.46 1.26
C THR A 155 7.58 5.08 1.83
N ALA A 156 8.34 4.73 2.87
CA ALA A 156 8.21 3.50 3.64
C ALA A 156 8.67 3.76 5.08
N PRO A 157 8.41 2.86 6.04
CA PRO A 157 8.78 3.01 7.44
C PRO A 157 10.26 3.36 7.65
N THR A 158 11.15 2.78 6.86
CA THR A 158 12.58 3.10 6.88
C THR A 158 13.04 3.62 5.52
N MET A 159 14.06 4.49 5.52
CA MET A 159 14.69 4.97 4.28
C MET A 159 15.18 3.83 3.40
N LYS A 160 15.73 2.77 4.01
CA LYS A 160 16.22 1.59 3.27
C LYS A 160 15.08 0.90 2.50
N GLN A 161 13.91 0.69 3.14
CA GLN A 161 12.75 0.12 2.47
C GLN A 161 12.22 1.04 1.36
N ALA A 162 12.18 2.35 1.59
CA ALA A 162 11.78 3.30 0.55
C ALA A 162 12.77 3.33 -0.63
N GLU A 163 14.06 3.14 -0.39
CA GLU A 163 15.08 2.99 -1.44
C GLU A 163 14.90 1.67 -2.23
N GLU A 164 14.42 0.60 -1.60
CA GLU A 164 14.12 -0.68 -2.27
C GLU A 164 13.05 -0.53 -3.35
N ILE A 165 12.03 0.33 -3.15
CA ILE A 165 11.04 0.64 -4.18
C ILE A 165 11.69 1.30 -5.41
N MET A 166 12.73 2.08 -5.20
CA MET A 166 13.47 2.71 -6.29
C MET A 166 14.42 1.76 -7.03
N SER A 167 14.75 0.61 -6.46
CA SER A 167 15.65 -0.35 -7.09
C SER A 167 15.16 -0.83 -8.47
N PRO A 168 13.90 -1.26 -8.63
CA PRO A 168 13.36 -1.61 -9.96
C PRO A 168 13.37 -0.45 -10.94
N ILE A 169 13.12 0.79 -10.46
CA ILE A 169 13.17 1.99 -11.31
C ILE A 169 14.60 2.23 -11.82
N LYS A 170 15.59 2.16 -10.93
CA LYS A 170 17.00 2.28 -11.29
C LYS A 170 17.47 1.17 -12.23
N THR A 171 16.96 -0.05 -12.02
CA THR A 171 17.24 -1.18 -12.91
C THR A 171 16.69 -0.93 -14.30
N ALA A 172 15.45 -0.45 -14.43
CA ALA A 172 14.88 -0.08 -15.72
C ALA A 172 15.73 0.97 -16.44
N ILE A 173 16.19 2.00 -15.72
CA ILE A 173 17.06 3.05 -16.27
C ILE A 173 18.41 2.49 -16.79
N THR A 174 18.98 1.50 -16.08
CA THR A 174 20.33 0.99 -16.39
C THR A 174 20.34 -0.24 -17.29
N ARG A 175 19.29 -0.99 -17.35
CA ARG A 175 19.21 -2.29 -18.03
C ARG A 175 18.10 -2.42 -19.05
N SER A 176 17.13 -1.48 -19.07
CA SER A 176 16.05 -1.54 -20.06
C SER A 176 16.59 -1.52 -21.48
N ARG A 177 16.04 -2.37 -22.32
CA ARG A 177 16.33 -2.45 -23.75
C ARG A 177 15.29 -1.70 -24.59
N GLY A 178 14.25 -1.17 -23.93
CA GLY A 178 13.17 -0.44 -24.56
C GLY A 178 13.65 0.86 -25.22
N PRO A 179 13.02 1.29 -26.32
CA PRO A 179 13.43 2.45 -27.10
C PRO A 179 13.41 3.75 -26.30
N LEU A 180 12.47 3.93 -25.38
CA LEU A 180 12.40 5.14 -24.54
C LEU A 180 13.59 5.24 -23.59
N PHE A 181 13.89 4.19 -22.83
CA PHE A 181 15.04 4.21 -21.91
C PHE A 181 16.37 4.28 -22.65
N LYS A 182 16.48 3.64 -23.80
CA LYS A 182 17.64 3.80 -24.68
C LYS A 182 17.81 5.26 -25.08
N PHE A 183 16.75 5.93 -25.50
CA PHE A 183 16.77 7.35 -25.83
C PHE A 183 17.09 8.23 -24.61
N LEU A 184 16.52 7.95 -23.43
CA LEU A 184 16.73 8.72 -22.21
C LEU A 184 18.17 8.60 -21.68
N THR A 185 18.82 7.45 -21.87
CA THR A 185 20.18 7.16 -21.39
C THR A 185 21.28 7.48 -22.41
N GLU A 186 20.96 7.45 -23.70
CA GLU A 186 21.90 7.85 -24.76
C GLU A 186 22.28 9.32 -24.62
N GLY A 187 23.56 9.58 -24.36
CA GLY A 187 24.11 10.92 -24.14
C GLY A 187 24.05 11.42 -22.68
N SER A 188 23.55 10.63 -21.76
CA SER A 188 23.53 10.94 -20.33
C SER A 188 24.83 10.55 -19.60
N ILE A 189 25.69 9.79 -20.21
CA ILE A 189 26.96 9.33 -19.63
C ILE A 189 28.11 10.13 -20.22
N GLN A 190 28.70 10.93 -19.36
CA GLN A 190 29.94 11.69 -19.49
C GLN A 190 29.83 13.08 -20.09
N ASN A 191 30.04 14.13 -19.23
CA ASN A 191 31.33 14.78 -19.33
C ASN A 191 31.58 15.87 -18.34
N THR A 192 32.61 15.65 -17.68
CA THR A 192 33.50 16.58 -17.04
C THR A 192 34.55 17.05 -18.03
N THR A 193 34.36 17.70 -19.09
CA THR A 193 35.38 18.59 -19.74
C THR A 193 35.02 18.87 -21.20
N GLY A 194 34.69 20.10 -21.50
CA GLY A 194 34.84 20.69 -22.82
C GLY A 194 33.59 20.71 -23.71
N SER A 195 32.93 21.88 -23.77
CA SER A 195 32.14 22.49 -24.85
C SER A 195 31.30 21.57 -25.75
N LYS A 196 30.08 21.62 -25.51
CA LYS A 196 28.77 21.23 -26.01
C LYS A 196 28.13 20.30 -25.01
N ALA A 197 27.39 20.90 -24.08
CA ALA A 197 26.62 20.18 -23.09
C ALA A 197 25.58 19.29 -23.80
N ASN A 198 25.87 18.01 -23.97
CA ASN A 198 24.83 17.02 -24.11
C ASN A 198 24.01 17.10 -22.83
N ARG A 199 22.81 17.67 -22.92
CA ARG A 199 21.93 17.81 -21.76
C ARG A 199 21.63 16.41 -21.24
N VAL A 200 21.99 16.17 -19.99
CA VAL A 200 21.56 14.98 -19.26
C VAL A 200 20.04 14.95 -19.33
N LYS A 201 19.48 13.87 -19.89
CA LYS A 201 18.01 13.73 -20.00
C LYS A 201 17.41 13.13 -18.75
N LEU A 202 18.16 12.29 -18.06
CA LEU A 202 17.75 11.59 -16.86
C LEU A 202 18.90 11.55 -15.85
N ALA A 203 18.66 12.04 -14.62
CA ALA A 203 19.63 11.97 -13.54
C ALA A 203 19.13 11.06 -12.43
N SER A 204 19.96 10.12 -11.98
CA SER A 204 19.67 9.24 -10.84
C SER A 204 20.67 9.48 -9.72
N THR A 205 20.16 9.77 -8.54
CA THR A 205 20.92 9.93 -7.29
C THR A 205 20.50 8.88 -6.27
N LYS A 206 21.14 8.87 -5.10
CA LYS A 206 20.69 8.01 -3.99
C LYS A 206 19.30 8.36 -3.50
N LYS A 207 18.89 9.64 -3.58
CA LYS A 207 17.64 10.16 -2.98
C LYS A 207 16.54 10.41 -3.99
N GLY A 208 16.79 10.35 -5.28
CA GLY A 208 15.78 10.68 -6.27
C GLY A 208 16.22 10.45 -7.71
N ILE A 209 15.27 10.55 -8.60
CA ILE A 209 15.43 10.45 -10.05
C ILE A 209 14.72 11.64 -10.68
N GLU A 210 15.42 12.37 -11.53
CA GLU A 210 14.88 13.53 -12.24
C GLU A 210 14.92 13.29 -13.74
N ASN A 211 13.77 13.47 -14.38
CA ASN A 211 13.65 13.45 -15.84
C ASN A 211 13.54 14.88 -16.35
N PHE A 212 14.61 15.37 -16.97
CA PHE A 212 14.69 16.76 -17.45
C PHE A 212 13.85 17.02 -18.70
N LEU A 213 13.39 15.98 -19.40
CA LEU A 213 12.52 16.17 -20.58
C LEU A 213 11.07 16.46 -20.16
N THR A 214 10.58 15.76 -19.13
CA THR A 214 9.25 15.98 -18.58
C THR A 214 9.25 17.03 -17.46
N GLY A 215 10.44 17.39 -16.93
CA GLY A 215 10.59 18.22 -15.73
C GLY A 215 10.13 17.50 -14.45
N SER A 216 10.04 16.18 -14.49
CA SER A 216 9.49 15.39 -13.39
C SER A 216 10.57 14.91 -12.43
N LEU A 217 10.23 14.87 -11.14
CA LEU A 217 11.12 14.47 -10.06
C LEU A 217 10.45 13.39 -9.20
N LEU A 218 11.14 12.28 -8.99
CA LEU A 218 10.78 11.26 -8.02
C LEU A 218 11.76 11.30 -6.85
N GLU A 219 11.26 11.48 -5.63
CA GLU A 219 12.05 11.53 -4.40
C GLU A 219 11.70 10.39 -3.44
N VAL A 220 12.71 9.92 -2.71
CA VAL A 220 12.55 9.04 -1.56
C VAL A 220 12.42 9.90 -0.29
N ARG A 221 11.37 9.67 0.47
CA ARG A 221 11.11 10.36 1.74
C ARG A 221 10.90 9.34 2.87
N PRO A 222 11.40 9.60 4.08
CA PRO A 222 11.05 8.77 5.23
C PRO A 222 9.58 8.96 5.57
N MET A 223 8.94 7.92 6.07
CA MET A 223 7.55 7.95 6.53
C MET A 223 7.45 8.66 7.88
N ASN A 224 7.45 9.99 7.81
CA ASN A 224 7.38 10.89 8.95
C ASN A 224 6.48 12.07 8.58
N ILE A 225 5.49 12.38 9.40
CA ILE A 225 4.49 13.42 9.15
C ILE A 225 5.13 14.78 8.88
N ASP A 226 6.10 15.20 9.70
CA ASP A 226 6.75 16.52 9.57
C ASP A 226 7.43 16.71 8.21
N LYS A 227 7.88 15.62 7.58
CA LYS A 227 8.57 15.63 6.29
C LYS A 227 7.65 15.41 5.10
N LEU A 228 6.45 14.92 5.33
CA LEU A 228 5.47 14.60 4.30
C LEU A 228 4.34 15.64 4.24
N GLN A 229 4.05 16.30 5.34
CA GLN A 229 3.03 17.33 5.41
C GLN A 229 3.37 18.54 4.51
N GLY A 230 2.40 18.97 3.72
CA GLY A 230 2.55 20.13 2.84
C GLY A 230 3.30 19.87 1.53
N LEU A 231 3.77 18.65 1.26
CA LEU A 231 4.38 18.30 -0.02
C LEU A 231 3.33 18.34 -1.14
N ARG A 232 3.61 19.14 -2.16
CA ARG A 232 2.78 19.23 -3.36
C ARG A 232 3.17 18.15 -4.35
N CYS A 233 2.97 16.89 -4.00
CA CYS A 233 3.23 15.80 -4.94
C CYS A 233 1.99 15.52 -5.81
N LYS A 234 2.23 15.05 -7.04
CA LYS A 234 1.16 14.55 -7.92
C LYS A 234 0.96 13.05 -7.71
N VAL A 235 2.04 12.30 -7.49
CA VAL A 235 1.98 10.86 -7.28
C VAL A 235 2.76 10.48 -6.03
N ALA A 236 2.15 9.67 -5.17
CA ALA A 236 2.79 9.12 -3.99
C ALA A 236 2.61 7.60 -3.95
N THR A 237 3.69 6.86 -3.71
CA THR A 237 3.62 5.46 -3.29
C THR A 237 4.00 5.35 -1.81
N VAL A 238 3.13 4.72 -1.04
CA VAL A 238 3.28 4.54 0.41
C VAL A 238 3.34 3.04 0.66
N ASP A 239 4.55 2.52 0.91
CA ASP A 239 4.75 1.08 1.14
C ASP A 239 4.80 0.76 2.63
N GLU A 240 4.25 -0.41 3.00
CA GLU A 240 4.22 -0.95 4.36
C GLU A 240 3.63 0.03 5.40
N TRP A 241 2.57 0.77 5.03
CA TRP A 241 1.92 1.76 5.90
C TRP A 241 1.18 1.14 7.10
N LEU A 242 0.95 -0.17 7.13
CA LEU A 242 0.44 -0.94 8.28
C LEU A 242 1.57 -1.51 9.16
N SER A 243 2.82 -1.14 8.90
CA SER A 243 3.95 -1.57 9.73
C SER A 243 3.89 -0.98 11.13
N GLY A 244 4.36 -1.75 12.10
CA GLY A 244 4.13 -1.55 13.52
C GLY A 244 4.63 -0.27 14.17
N ASP A 245 5.49 0.48 13.52
CA ASP A 245 6.06 1.70 14.11
C ASP A 245 5.30 2.98 13.70
N ILE A 246 4.27 2.85 12.84
CA ILE A 246 3.57 4.00 12.31
C ILE A 246 2.28 4.23 13.08
N ARG A 247 2.30 5.23 13.97
CA ARG A 247 1.14 5.63 14.77
C ARG A 247 0.36 6.79 14.15
N GLU A 248 0.97 7.50 13.19
CA GLU A 248 0.45 8.73 12.61
C GLU A 248 -0.24 8.48 11.27
N ASP A 249 -1.22 9.31 10.91
CA ASP A 249 -1.87 9.26 9.61
C ASP A 249 -1.01 9.91 8.51
N VAL A 250 -0.07 9.14 8.02
CA VAL A 250 0.86 9.53 6.95
C VAL A 250 0.13 9.73 5.62
N ILE A 251 -0.89 8.90 5.34
CA ILE A 251 -1.65 8.98 4.08
C ILE A 251 -2.47 10.26 4.03
N GLY A 252 -3.15 10.62 5.11
CA GLY A 252 -3.87 11.89 5.21
C GLY A 252 -2.96 13.11 5.13
N ALA A 253 -1.75 13.03 5.72
CA ALA A 253 -0.76 14.12 5.60
C ALA A 253 -0.29 14.34 4.16
N ILE A 254 -0.05 13.26 3.39
CA ILE A 254 0.29 13.34 1.96
C ILE A 254 -0.90 13.88 1.17
N GLU A 255 -2.12 13.41 1.43
CA GLU A 255 -3.32 13.83 0.72
C GLU A 255 -3.59 15.34 0.85
N GLN A 256 -3.39 15.91 2.03
CA GLN A 256 -3.52 17.36 2.25
C GLN A 256 -2.62 18.20 1.33
N GLY A 257 -1.42 17.73 1.06
CA GLY A 257 -0.48 18.35 0.12
C GLY A 257 -0.81 18.07 -1.34
N ALA A 258 -1.12 16.82 -1.64
CA ALA A 258 -1.39 16.31 -2.98
C ALA A 258 -2.71 16.83 -3.57
N SER A 259 -3.74 17.04 -2.74
CA SER A 259 -5.09 17.49 -3.16
C SER A 259 -5.13 18.86 -3.87
N LYS A 260 -4.03 19.62 -3.80
CA LYS A 260 -3.86 20.83 -4.60
C LYS A 260 -3.63 20.54 -6.09
N ASN A 261 -3.27 19.32 -6.43
CA ASN A 261 -3.21 18.83 -7.81
C ASN A 261 -4.51 18.12 -8.15
N PRO A 262 -5.26 18.53 -9.17
CA PRO A 262 -6.56 17.94 -9.49
C PRO A 262 -6.49 16.46 -9.87
N ASP A 263 -5.33 15.99 -10.33
CA ASP A 263 -5.09 14.61 -10.77
C ASP A 263 -4.07 13.87 -9.89
N TYR A 264 -4.06 14.17 -8.58
CA TYR A 264 -3.15 13.46 -7.68
C TYR A 264 -3.51 11.97 -7.60
N LEU A 265 -2.51 11.16 -7.29
CA LEU A 265 -2.64 9.72 -7.07
C LEU A 265 -1.82 9.30 -5.86
N ILE A 266 -2.46 8.60 -4.93
CA ILE A 266 -1.80 7.95 -3.81
C ILE A 266 -2.03 6.44 -3.94
N VAL A 267 -0.95 5.66 -4.04
CA VAL A 267 -0.98 4.20 -4.02
C VAL A 267 -0.39 3.72 -2.70
N ALA A 268 -1.27 3.31 -1.80
CA ALA A 268 -0.92 2.81 -0.47
C ALA A 268 -0.90 1.29 -0.47
N MET A 269 0.28 0.71 -0.30
CA MET A 269 0.51 -0.73 -0.36
C MET A 269 1.02 -1.24 0.99
N SER A 270 0.46 -2.33 1.49
CA SER A 270 0.98 -2.96 2.71
C SER A 270 0.56 -4.41 2.83
N SER A 271 1.32 -5.18 3.58
CA SER A 271 0.81 -6.39 4.23
C SER A 271 0.10 -6.02 5.54
N GLU A 272 -0.75 -6.92 6.06
CA GLU A 272 -1.40 -6.69 7.36
C GLU A 272 -0.34 -6.53 8.45
N GLY A 273 -0.55 -5.53 9.32
CA GLY A 273 0.32 -5.25 10.45
C GLY A 273 -0.11 -6.01 11.71
N THR A 274 0.78 -6.02 12.70
CA THR A 274 0.53 -6.61 14.02
C THR A 274 0.23 -5.57 15.11
N VAL A 275 0.28 -4.28 14.79
CA VAL A 275 -0.13 -3.20 15.70
C VAL A 275 -1.61 -2.96 15.60
N ARG A 276 -2.27 -2.84 16.75
CA ARG A 276 -3.69 -2.57 16.88
C ARG A 276 -3.91 -1.18 17.50
N ASN A 277 -5.10 -0.62 17.23
CA ASN A 277 -5.54 0.69 17.76
C ASN A 277 -4.68 1.88 17.28
N GLY A 278 -4.00 1.75 16.14
CA GLY A 278 -3.25 2.82 15.49
C GLY A 278 -4.02 3.47 14.32
N SER A 279 -3.38 4.43 13.66
CA SER A 279 -3.92 5.08 12.45
C SER A 279 -4.26 4.09 11.33
N GLY A 280 -3.48 3.00 11.19
CA GLY A 280 -3.75 1.94 10.22
C GLY A 280 -5.09 1.24 10.44
N ASP A 281 -5.47 0.96 11.69
CA ASP A 281 -6.78 0.36 12.00
C ASP A 281 -7.92 1.36 11.74
N THR A 282 -7.73 2.65 12.01
CA THR A 282 -8.69 3.71 11.70
C THR A 282 -8.95 3.79 10.19
N ILE A 283 -7.89 3.79 9.38
CA ILE A 283 -8.01 3.77 7.91
C ILE A 283 -8.72 2.50 7.45
N LYS A 284 -8.37 1.33 7.98
CA LYS A 284 -9.05 0.07 7.63
C LYS A 284 -10.54 0.09 7.99
N MET A 285 -10.93 0.72 9.10
CA MET A 285 -12.35 0.90 9.44
C MET A 285 -13.07 1.76 8.40
N GLU A 286 -12.47 2.87 7.96
CA GLU A 286 -13.02 3.70 6.88
C GLU A 286 -13.15 2.90 5.58
N LEU A 287 -12.12 2.16 5.18
CA LEU A 287 -12.16 1.31 3.99
C LEU A 287 -13.27 0.24 4.08
N ALA A 288 -13.44 -0.38 5.24
CA ALA A 288 -14.51 -1.35 5.48
C ALA A 288 -15.91 -0.70 5.39
N ASP A 289 -16.07 0.52 5.87
CA ASP A 289 -17.34 1.25 5.78
C ASP A 289 -17.66 1.66 4.33
N ILE A 290 -16.64 2.03 3.54
CA ILE A 290 -16.78 2.25 2.09
C ILE A 290 -17.21 0.95 1.38
N LEU A 291 -16.54 -0.17 1.65
CA LEU A 291 -16.86 -1.47 1.05
C LEU A 291 -18.29 -1.94 1.39
N LYS A 292 -18.75 -1.68 2.61
CA LYS A 292 -20.11 -2.00 3.08
C LYS A 292 -21.18 -1.01 2.60
N GLY A 293 -20.80 0.02 1.85
CA GLY A 293 -21.73 1.04 1.34
C GLY A 293 -22.28 1.99 2.40
N LYS A 294 -21.73 2.03 3.62
CA LYS A 294 -22.12 3.00 4.64
C LYS A 294 -21.68 4.41 4.30
N TYR A 295 -20.58 4.52 3.56
CA TYR A 295 -20.02 5.76 3.08
C TYR A 295 -19.65 5.59 1.60
N VAL A 296 -20.13 6.49 0.75
CA VAL A 296 -19.88 6.43 -0.69
C VAL A 296 -18.69 7.31 -1.05
N ASN A 297 -17.62 6.70 -1.51
CA ASN A 297 -16.46 7.40 -2.04
C ASN A 297 -16.02 6.76 -3.36
N PRO A 298 -16.37 7.34 -4.53
CA PRO A 298 -16.01 6.78 -5.82
C PRO A 298 -14.54 6.98 -6.19
N HIS A 299 -13.80 7.80 -5.44
CA HIS A 299 -12.41 8.16 -5.73
C HIS A 299 -11.39 7.21 -5.11
N VAL A 300 -11.84 6.15 -4.46
CA VAL A 300 -10.98 5.16 -3.77
C VAL A 300 -11.15 3.80 -4.42
N SER A 301 -10.04 3.12 -4.72
CA SER A 301 -10.00 1.71 -5.13
C SER A 301 -9.42 0.87 -3.99
N ILE A 302 -10.08 -0.24 -3.63
CA ILE A 302 -9.77 -1.01 -2.42
C ILE A 302 -9.53 -2.49 -2.78
N TRP A 303 -8.29 -2.92 -2.77
CA TRP A 303 -7.91 -4.31 -2.99
C TRP A 303 -7.39 -4.91 -1.69
N TRP A 304 -8.30 -5.48 -0.89
CA TRP A 304 -7.99 -6.01 0.43
C TRP A 304 -8.06 -7.53 0.43
N TYR A 305 -6.89 -8.15 0.23
CA TYR A 305 -6.71 -9.58 0.14
C TYR A 305 -6.37 -10.16 1.52
N LYS A 306 -7.14 -11.14 1.97
CA LYS A 306 -6.94 -11.86 3.22
C LYS A 306 -7.73 -13.17 3.21
N LEU A 307 -7.48 -14.04 4.16
CA LEU A 307 -8.40 -15.14 4.45
C LEU A 307 -9.64 -14.63 5.18
N ASP A 308 -10.78 -15.27 4.97
CA ASP A 308 -12.03 -14.91 5.66
C ASP A 308 -12.04 -15.40 7.11
N SER A 309 -11.36 -16.51 7.41
CA SER A 309 -11.21 -17.04 8.77
C SER A 309 -9.83 -17.65 9.01
N ILE A 310 -9.46 -17.82 10.28
CA ILE A 310 -8.22 -18.47 10.67
C ILE A 310 -8.21 -19.96 10.29
N ASP A 311 -9.37 -20.60 10.19
CA ASP A 311 -9.48 -22.01 9.82
C ASP A 311 -9.04 -22.28 8.38
N GLU A 312 -9.06 -21.26 7.52
CA GLU A 312 -8.59 -21.34 6.14
C GLU A 312 -7.05 -21.45 6.03
N VAL A 313 -6.30 -21.17 7.09
CA VAL A 313 -4.84 -21.31 7.12
C VAL A 313 -4.40 -22.75 6.85
N SER A 314 -5.17 -23.73 7.31
CA SER A 314 -4.93 -25.17 7.06
C SER A 314 -5.43 -25.63 5.69
N GLN A 315 -5.93 -24.75 4.83
CA GLN A 315 -6.53 -25.07 3.53
C GLN A 315 -5.75 -24.39 2.39
N PRO A 316 -4.75 -25.06 1.79
CA PRO A 316 -3.86 -24.47 0.79
C PRO A 316 -4.57 -23.89 -0.44
N ASP A 317 -5.71 -24.45 -0.84
CA ASP A 317 -6.55 -23.97 -1.92
C ASP A 317 -7.16 -22.57 -1.64
N LYS A 318 -7.29 -22.18 -0.36
CA LYS A 318 -7.80 -20.87 0.07
C LYS A 318 -6.75 -19.78 0.13
N TRP A 319 -5.46 -20.11 0.17
CA TRP A 319 -4.39 -19.11 0.33
C TRP A 319 -4.35 -18.07 -0.79
N ILE A 320 -4.89 -18.43 -1.96
CA ILE A 320 -5.05 -17.50 -3.09
C ILE A 320 -5.90 -16.27 -2.74
N LYS A 321 -6.82 -16.36 -1.76
CA LYS A 321 -7.60 -15.23 -1.27
C LYS A 321 -6.73 -14.16 -0.60
N ALA A 322 -5.64 -14.56 0.05
CA ALA A 322 -4.69 -13.64 0.69
C ALA A 322 -3.58 -13.19 -0.26
N ASN A 323 -3.19 -14.04 -1.20
CA ASN A 323 -2.18 -13.73 -2.20
C ASN A 323 -2.60 -14.22 -3.60
N PRO A 324 -3.22 -13.37 -4.42
CA PRO A 324 -3.65 -13.75 -5.77
C PRO A 324 -2.49 -14.05 -6.73
N ASN A 325 -1.24 -13.74 -6.33
CA ASN A 325 -0.03 -14.03 -7.08
C ASN A 325 0.72 -15.27 -6.54
N LEU A 326 0.09 -16.04 -5.66
CA LEU A 326 0.65 -17.27 -5.14
C LEU A 326 0.86 -18.29 -6.29
N GLY A 327 2.02 -18.93 -6.31
CA GLY A 327 2.46 -19.78 -7.42
C GLY A 327 3.15 -19.03 -8.56
N LYS A 328 3.02 -17.68 -8.63
CA LYS A 328 3.70 -16.83 -9.61
C LYS A 328 4.89 -16.06 -9.01
N THR A 329 4.69 -15.43 -7.86
CA THR A 329 5.72 -14.60 -7.17
C THR A 329 6.32 -15.26 -5.94
N VAL A 330 5.61 -16.20 -5.36
CA VAL A 330 6.05 -17.01 -4.21
C VAL A 330 5.39 -18.39 -4.32
N SER A 331 6.13 -19.45 -3.97
CA SER A 331 5.64 -20.82 -4.11
C SER A 331 4.69 -21.22 -2.97
N TYR A 332 3.81 -22.19 -3.25
CA TYR A 332 2.98 -22.85 -2.24
C TYR A 332 3.81 -23.54 -1.16
N GLU A 333 4.95 -24.09 -1.54
CA GLU A 333 5.89 -24.70 -0.60
C GLU A 333 6.41 -23.70 0.44
N THR A 334 6.75 -22.48 0.02
CA THR A 334 7.15 -21.40 0.94
C THR A 334 6.05 -21.10 1.94
N TYR A 335 4.79 -21.02 1.48
CA TYR A 335 3.65 -20.80 2.37
C TYR A 335 3.45 -21.96 3.34
N GLN A 336 3.59 -23.20 2.88
CA GLN A 336 3.49 -24.39 3.76
C GLN A 336 4.57 -24.37 4.85
N LEU A 337 5.81 -24.03 4.50
CA LEU A 337 6.90 -23.88 5.47
C LEU A 337 6.63 -22.79 6.51
N ASP A 338 5.98 -21.68 6.11
CA ASP A 338 5.58 -20.62 7.04
C ASP A 338 4.43 -21.08 7.95
N VAL A 339 3.46 -21.87 7.46
CA VAL A 339 2.41 -22.50 8.30
C VAL A 339 3.03 -23.44 9.31
N ASP A 340 3.90 -24.35 8.87
CA ASP A 340 4.59 -25.29 9.76
C ASP A 340 5.42 -24.58 10.85
N ARG A 341 6.02 -23.44 10.47
CA ARG A 341 6.77 -22.60 11.41
C ARG A 341 5.84 -21.90 12.41
N ALA A 342 4.67 -21.44 11.96
CA ALA A 342 3.68 -20.81 12.84
C ALA A 342 3.11 -21.78 13.87
N GLU A 343 2.99 -23.06 13.52
CA GLU A 343 2.57 -24.11 14.44
C GLU A 343 3.63 -24.47 15.47
N LYS A 344 4.91 -24.55 15.04
CA LYS A 344 6.02 -24.99 15.89
C LYS A 344 6.65 -23.89 16.74
N ALA A 345 6.51 -22.63 16.34
CA ALA A 345 7.13 -21.48 16.99
C ALA A 345 6.08 -20.38 17.25
N PRO A 346 5.37 -20.42 18.40
CA PRO A 346 4.31 -19.47 18.73
C PRO A 346 4.74 -18.00 18.64
N ALA A 347 6.00 -17.70 18.91
CA ALA A 347 6.56 -16.34 18.82
C ALA A 347 6.44 -15.71 17.41
N ASN A 348 6.48 -16.53 16.35
CA ASN A 348 6.41 -16.08 14.97
C ASN A 348 5.00 -16.17 14.38
N ARG A 349 4.08 -16.83 15.08
CA ARG A 349 2.74 -17.16 14.57
C ARG A 349 1.97 -15.92 14.16
N ASN A 350 1.89 -14.93 15.05
CA ASN A 350 1.11 -13.72 14.80
C ASN A 350 1.63 -12.92 13.60
N ASP A 351 2.95 -12.82 13.46
CA ASP A 351 3.57 -12.15 12.30
C ASP A 351 3.29 -12.88 10.99
N ILE A 352 3.35 -14.22 10.99
CA ILE A 352 3.05 -15.05 9.81
C ILE A 352 1.56 -14.93 9.45
N LEU A 353 0.66 -15.06 10.42
CA LEU A 353 -0.79 -14.96 10.19
C LEU A 353 -1.19 -13.60 9.64
N ALA A 354 -0.62 -12.52 10.18
CA ALA A 354 -0.86 -11.18 9.67
C ALA A 354 -0.26 -11.00 8.26
N LYS A 355 1.02 -11.25 8.09
CA LYS A 355 1.74 -10.87 6.86
C LYS A 355 1.52 -11.81 5.67
N ARG A 356 1.21 -13.09 5.91
CA ARG A 356 0.94 -14.06 4.83
C ARG A 356 -0.52 -14.23 4.52
N PHE A 357 -1.37 -14.13 5.54
CA PHE A 357 -2.79 -14.47 5.41
C PHE A 357 -3.73 -13.29 5.63
N GLY A 358 -3.20 -12.11 5.97
CA GLY A 358 -3.99 -10.92 6.20
C GLY A 358 -4.93 -11.01 7.40
N ILE A 359 -4.67 -11.94 8.33
CA ILE A 359 -5.46 -12.12 9.54
C ILE A 359 -4.98 -11.11 10.58
N PRO A 360 -5.84 -10.17 11.05
CA PRO A 360 -5.46 -9.20 12.06
C PRO A 360 -5.07 -9.89 13.37
N MET A 361 -3.82 -9.75 13.76
CA MET A 361 -3.27 -10.32 14.99
C MET A 361 -2.66 -9.23 15.83
N GLU A 362 -2.71 -9.36 17.15
CA GLU A 362 -1.95 -8.49 18.05
C GLU A 362 -0.49 -8.93 18.09
N GLY A 363 0.42 -7.96 17.93
CA GLY A 363 1.87 -8.21 17.87
C GLY A 363 2.54 -8.50 19.19
N TYR A 364 1.78 -8.60 20.28
CA TYR A 364 2.36 -8.96 21.57
C TYR A 364 2.74 -10.44 21.59
N THR A 365 4.01 -10.71 21.56
CA THR A 365 4.56 -12.00 22.01
C THR A 365 4.39 -12.05 23.51
N TYR A 366 3.35 -12.70 23.97
CA TYR A 366 3.26 -13.01 25.40
C TYR A 366 4.39 -13.98 25.76
N TYR A 367 5.10 -13.71 26.84
CA TYR A 367 6.12 -14.61 27.34
C TYR A 367 5.54 -15.97 27.75
N PHE A 368 4.28 -15.93 28.22
CA PHE A 368 3.46 -17.11 28.54
C PHE A 368 2.24 -17.18 27.66
N THR A 369 1.81 -18.40 27.29
CA THR A 369 0.50 -18.63 26.67
C THR A 369 -0.64 -18.33 27.66
N TYR A 370 -1.86 -18.14 27.16
CA TYR A 370 -3.01 -17.93 28.03
C TYR A 370 -3.19 -19.08 29.02
N GLU A 371 -3.00 -20.33 28.59
CA GLU A 371 -3.10 -21.54 29.38
C GLU A 371 -2.06 -21.57 30.50
N GLU A 372 -0.86 -21.10 30.24
CA GLU A 372 0.22 -20.99 31.24
C GLU A 372 -0.03 -19.88 32.25
N THR A 373 -0.82 -18.87 31.90
CA THR A 373 -1.21 -17.78 32.82
C THR A 373 -2.41 -18.09 33.68
N LEU A 374 -3.16 -19.17 33.37
CA LEU A 374 -4.28 -19.57 34.19
C LEU A 374 -3.82 -20.02 35.59
N PRO A 375 -4.45 -19.51 36.65
CA PRO A 375 -4.06 -19.88 38.02
C PRO A 375 -4.35 -21.36 38.27
N HIS A 376 -3.30 -22.16 38.39
CA HIS A 376 -3.42 -23.59 38.63
C HIS A 376 -4.00 -23.94 40.00
N ARG A 377 -3.88 -23.04 41.01
CA ARG A 377 -4.53 -23.18 42.34
C ARG A 377 -4.70 -21.82 43.00
N LYS A 378 -5.87 -21.56 43.59
CA LYS A 378 -6.08 -20.46 44.50
C LYS A 378 -5.45 -20.81 45.87
N ARG A 379 -4.46 -20.05 46.33
CA ARG A 379 -3.84 -20.16 47.64
C ARG A 379 -3.81 -18.83 48.31
N ASP A 380 -4.02 -18.81 49.66
CA ASP A 380 -3.83 -17.64 50.46
C ASP A 380 -2.34 -17.54 50.87
N PHE A 381 -1.77 -16.36 50.66
CA PHE A 381 -0.37 -16.05 51.00
C PHE A 381 -0.28 -15.05 52.15
N TRP A 382 -1.36 -14.91 52.92
CA TRP A 382 -1.41 -13.98 54.05
C TRP A 382 -0.30 -14.29 55.08
N GLN A 383 0.41 -13.26 55.48
CA GLN A 383 1.56 -13.32 56.44
C GLN A 383 2.74 -14.20 55.98
N MET A 384 2.82 -14.59 54.72
CA MET A 384 4.00 -15.28 54.22
C MET A 384 5.07 -14.27 53.79
N PRO A 385 6.38 -14.57 54.09
CA PRO A 385 7.48 -13.75 53.58
C PRO A 385 7.47 -13.76 52.03
N CYS A 386 7.75 -12.63 51.42
CA CYS A 386 7.78 -12.50 49.96
C CYS A 386 8.91 -11.54 49.53
N ALA A 387 9.34 -11.73 48.28
CA ALA A 387 10.09 -10.73 47.56
C ALA A 387 9.12 -9.84 46.78
N LEU A 388 9.34 -8.54 46.78
CA LEU A 388 8.55 -7.55 46.02
C LEU A 388 9.36 -7.04 44.83
N GLY A 389 8.83 -7.23 43.63
CA GLY A 389 9.25 -6.52 42.44
C GLY A 389 8.28 -5.36 42.17
N ALA A 390 8.79 -4.20 41.86
CA ALA A 390 8.02 -3.04 41.49
C ALA A 390 8.52 -2.48 40.16
N ASP A 391 7.58 -2.31 39.22
CA ASP A 391 7.80 -1.60 37.98
C ASP A 391 6.93 -0.33 38.00
N LEU A 392 7.59 0.83 37.94
CA LEU A 392 6.95 2.13 38.05
C LEU A 392 6.94 2.81 36.69
N SER A 393 5.78 3.02 36.15
CA SER A 393 5.62 3.70 34.87
C SER A 393 5.74 5.22 34.99
N GLN A 394 6.17 5.85 33.90
CA GLN A 394 6.02 7.29 33.68
C GLN A 394 4.98 7.49 32.54
N GLY A 395 3.85 8.15 32.86
CA GLY A 395 2.82 8.48 31.88
C GLY A 395 1.66 7.50 31.84
N ASP A 396 1.33 7.01 30.65
CA ASP A 396 0.10 6.28 30.37
C ASP A 396 0.20 4.74 30.51
N ASP A 397 1.26 4.25 31.13
CA ASP A 397 1.50 2.82 31.34
C ASP A 397 1.10 2.36 32.74
N PHE A 398 1.05 1.04 32.96
CA PHE A 398 0.75 0.45 34.27
C PHE A 398 1.94 0.49 35.22
N CYS A 399 1.67 0.81 36.49
CA CYS A 399 2.60 0.45 37.58
C CYS A 399 2.27 -0.96 38.05
N ALA A 400 3.25 -1.85 38.08
CA ALA A 400 3.08 -3.24 38.50
C ALA A 400 3.83 -3.53 39.77
N PHE A 401 3.14 -4.14 40.74
CA PHE A 401 3.72 -4.67 41.96
C PHE A 401 3.52 -6.17 42.02
N THR A 402 4.61 -6.94 41.92
CA THR A 402 4.58 -8.39 41.92
C THR A 402 5.22 -8.95 43.20
N PHE A 403 4.45 -9.73 43.92
CA PHE A 403 4.86 -10.42 45.15
C PHE A 403 5.18 -11.88 44.81
N LEU A 404 6.39 -12.33 45.12
CA LEU A 404 6.86 -13.68 44.89
C LEU A 404 7.02 -14.38 46.26
N PHE A 405 6.26 -15.43 46.50
CA PHE A 405 6.20 -16.20 47.74
C PHE A 405 6.91 -17.54 47.57
N PRO A 406 8.09 -17.78 48.17
CA PRO A 406 8.73 -19.10 48.10
C PRO A 406 7.90 -20.11 48.91
N LEU A 407 7.67 -21.29 48.31
CA LEU A 407 6.91 -22.37 48.94
C LEU A 407 7.83 -23.51 49.37
N SER A 408 7.42 -24.28 50.38
CA SER A 408 8.19 -25.37 50.94
C SER A 408 8.55 -26.52 49.98
N ASN A 409 7.82 -26.65 48.88
CA ASN A 409 8.06 -27.63 47.85
C ASN A 409 8.97 -27.14 46.71
N GLY A 410 9.65 -26.00 46.90
CA GLY A 410 10.54 -25.43 45.89
C GLY A 410 9.84 -24.66 44.73
N SER A 411 8.50 -24.61 44.73
CA SER A 411 7.74 -23.76 43.80
C SER A 411 7.55 -22.34 44.37
N PHE A 412 6.98 -21.46 43.58
CA PHE A 412 6.67 -20.07 43.97
C PHE A 412 5.19 -19.77 43.80
N GLY A 413 4.66 -18.99 44.75
CA GLY A 413 3.39 -18.32 44.57
C GLY A 413 3.63 -16.92 44.04
N VAL A 414 2.78 -16.47 43.10
CA VAL A 414 2.87 -15.14 42.53
C VAL A 414 1.56 -14.41 42.71
N LYS A 415 1.63 -13.15 43.14
CA LYS A 415 0.47 -12.26 43.18
C LYS A 415 0.88 -10.89 42.67
N THR A 416 0.20 -10.43 41.60
CA THR A 416 0.48 -9.13 40.99
C THR A 416 -0.70 -8.18 41.22
N ARG A 417 -0.39 -6.91 41.43
CA ARG A 417 -1.34 -5.80 41.43
C ARG A 417 -0.87 -4.75 40.47
N ASN A 418 -1.74 -4.38 39.53
CA ASN A 418 -1.46 -3.34 38.54
C ASN A 418 -2.28 -2.10 38.88
N TYR A 419 -1.70 -0.94 38.71
CA TYR A 419 -2.31 0.37 38.92
C TYR A 419 -2.11 1.20 37.65
N ILE A 420 -3.12 1.92 37.24
CA ILE A 420 -3.06 2.86 36.12
C ILE A 420 -3.59 4.20 36.59
N SER A 421 -3.08 5.28 36.02
CA SER A 421 -3.58 6.62 36.27
C SER A 421 -5.06 6.76 35.91
N SER A 422 -5.86 7.37 36.77
CA SER A 422 -7.26 7.66 36.46
C SER A 422 -7.45 8.63 35.27
N LEU A 423 -6.40 9.35 34.90
CA LEU A 423 -6.40 10.22 33.70
C LEU A 423 -6.28 9.42 32.41
N THR A 424 -5.67 8.24 32.46
CA THR A 424 -5.50 7.34 31.31
C THR A 424 -6.74 6.50 31.04
N LEU A 425 -7.64 6.37 32.02
CA LEU A 425 -8.90 5.59 31.89
C LEU A 425 -10.06 6.39 31.24
N LYS A 426 -9.80 7.60 30.78
CA LYS A 426 -10.76 8.43 30.03
C LYS A 426 -10.49 8.31 28.53
#